data_13ef93d47607867f6405715b01c8d430
#
_entry.id   13ef93d47607867f6405715b01c8d430
#
_cell.length_a   1.000
_cell.length_b   1.000
_cell.length_c   1.000
_cell.angle_alpha   90.00
_cell.angle_beta   90.00
_cell.angle_gamma   90.00
#
_symmetry.space_group_name_H-M   'P 1'
#
loop_
_entity.id
_entity.type
_entity.pdbx_description
1 polymer ?
#
loop_
_entity_poly.entity_id
_entity_poly.type
_entity_poly.pdbx_seq_one_letter_code
_entity_poly.pdbx_strand_id
1 'polypeptide(L)'
;MLLIVISYFQGDSVIRYFEITPEPPFVHYINTFQTPDPQRGIGMISKRGCDVSTCEITRFYRINNNGFCQVIPFVVPRKSELFQEDLYPDTLADVPALTADDWWSGTNADPILVPMSEQGVEVKKVNYYYSKVNSHYSTREETTS
;
A
#
# COMPACT_ATOMS: atom_id res chain seq x y z
N MET A 1 17.88 0.50 -6.15
CA MET A 1 16.42 0.47 -5.91
C MET A 1 16.13 -0.73 -5.04
N LEU A 2 15.56 -0.52 -3.86
CA LEU A 2 15.16 -1.60 -2.96
C LEU A 2 13.85 -2.23 -3.46
N LEU A 3 13.87 -3.50 -3.81
CA LEU A 3 12.67 -4.25 -4.18
C LEU A 3 12.26 -5.17 -3.03
N ILE A 4 11.12 -4.91 -2.41
CA ILE A 4 10.55 -5.74 -1.36
C ILE A 4 9.40 -6.57 -1.96
N VAL A 5 9.50 -7.88 -1.84
CA VAL A 5 8.43 -8.81 -2.20
C VAL A 5 7.71 -9.25 -0.94
N ILE A 6 6.39 -9.22 -0.99
CA ILE A 6 5.52 -9.63 0.10
C ILE A 6 4.74 -10.86 -0.35
N SER A 7 4.83 -11.92 0.45
CA SER A 7 4.15 -13.19 0.21
C SER A 7 3.14 -13.47 1.31
N TYR A 8 1.94 -13.83 0.89
CA TYR A 8 0.86 -14.27 1.77
C TYR A 8 0.03 -15.37 1.11
N PHE A 9 -0.63 -16.19 1.90
CA PHE A 9 -1.55 -17.22 1.41
C PHE A 9 -2.93 -17.03 2.04
N GLN A 10 -3.97 -17.27 1.24
CA GLN A 10 -5.34 -17.32 1.76
C GLN A 10 -5.47 -18.50 2.72
N GLY A 11 -6.08 -18.27 3.89
CA GLY A 11 -6.18 -19.27 4.93
C GLY A 11 -4.97 -19.37 5.86
N ASP A 12 -3.86 -18.66 5.56
CA ASP A 12 -2.73 -18.51 6.48
C ASP A 12 -2.92 -17.24 7.35
N SER A 13 -2.27 -17.20 8.50
CA SER A 13 -2.26 -16.06 9.43
C SER A 13 -1.00 -15.21 9.31
N VAL A 14 -0.17 -15.47 8.30
CA VAL A 14 1.19 -14.95 8.18
C VAL A 14 1.38 -14.16 6.89
N ILE A 15 2.07 -13.03 7.01
CA ILE A 15 2.59 -12.24 5.87
C ILE A 15 4.12 -12.24 6.00
N ARG A 16 4.81 -12.75 4.98
CA ARG A 16 6.28 -12.80 4.92
C ARG A 16 6.80 -11.78 3.93
N TYR A 17 7.91 -11.15 4.24
CA TYR A 17 8.52 -10.18 3.33
C TYR A 17 10.02 -10.41 3.17
N PHE A 18 10.46 -10.19 1.93
CA PHE A 18 11.78 -10.51 1.44
C PHE A 18 12.33 -9.33 0.64
N GLU A 19 13.63 -9.14 0.68
CA GLU A 19 14.34 -8.25 -0.23
C GLU A 19 14.84 -9.03 -1.44
N ILE A 20 14.72 -8.46 -2.63
CA ILE A 20 15.26 -9.01 -3.86
C ILE A 20 16.45 -8.15 -4.30
N THR A 21 17.58 -8.78 -4.50
CA THR A 21 18.82 -8.17 -4.96
C THR A 21 19.26 -8.75 -6.30
N PRO A 22 20.04 -8.01 -7.12
CA PRO A 22 20.56 -8.51 -8.38
C PRO A 22 21.69 -9.54 -8.22
N GLU A 23 22.27 -9.65 -7.01
CA GLU A 23 23.39 -10.52 -6.70
C GLU A 23 22.96 -11.70 -5.82
N PRO A 24 23.63 -12.88 -5.94
CA PRO A 24 23.34 -14.03 -5.07
C PRO A 24 23.46 -13.67 -3.58
N PRO A 25 22.56 -14.20 -2.73
CA PRO A 25 21.53 -15.23 -2.99
C PRO A 25 20.22 -14.76 -3.61
N PHE A 26 20.14 -13.57 -4.17
CA PHE A 26 19.00 -12.93 -4.85
C PHE A 26 17.77 -12.66 -3.97
N VAL A 27 17.48 -13.50 -3.00
CA VAL A 27 16.31 -13.38 -2.10
C VAL A 27 16.78 -13.42 -0.65
N HIS A 28 16.51 -12.35 0.08
CA HIS A 28 16.84 -12.22 1.50
C HIS A 28 15.57 -12.14 2.33
N TYR A 29 15.42 -13.06 3.27
CA TYR A 29 14.32 -12.99 4.23
C TYR A 29 14.52 -11.77 5.15
N ILE A 30 13.50 -10.90 5.25
CA ILE A 30 13.53 -9.74 6.14
C ILE A 30 12.83 -10.09 7.45
N ASN A 31 11.53 -10.41 7.39
CA ASN A 31 10.74 -10.69 8.60
C ASN A 31 9.38 -11.29 8.25
N THR A 32 8.61 -11.58 9.29
CA THR A 32 7.26 -12.13 9.23
C THR A 32 6.34 -11.31 10.13
N PHE A 33 5.20 -10.91 9.57
CA PHE A 33 4.11 -10.35 10.33
C PHE A 33 3.04 -11.43 10.56
N GLN A 34 2.79 -11.77 11.83
CA GLN A 34 1.83 -12.80 12.21
C GLN A 34 0.58 -12.16 12.84
N THR A 35 -0.57 -12.70 12.49
CA THR A 35 -1.86 -12.31 13.04
C THR A 35 -2.50 -13.49 13.77
N PRO A 36 -3.40 -13.25 14.73
CA PRO A 36 -4.05 -14.34 15.47
C PRO A 36 -4.99 -15.17 14.59
N ASP A 37 -5.59 -14.57 13.58
CA ASP A 37 -6.60 -15.19 12.72
C ASP A 37 -6.11 -15.35 11.29
N PRO A 38 -6.52 -16.43 10.59
CA PRO A 38 -6.21 -16.57 9.16
C PRO A 38 -6.95 -15.55 8.31
N GLN A 39 -6.32 -15.12 7.21
CA GLN A 39 -6.92 -14.22 6.22
C GLN A 39 -7.82 -14.97 5.24
N ARG A 40 -9.01 -14.43 5.00
CA ARG A 40 -9.94 -14.85 3.96
C ARG A 40 -9.71 -14.12 2.65
N GLY A 41 -9.27 -12.88 2.74
CA GLY A 41 -8.90 -12.05 1.61
C GLY A 41 -7.93 -10.98 2.07
N ILE A 42 -7.08 -10.54 1.16
CA ILE A 42 -6.12 -9.47 1.40
C ILE A 42 -5.95 -8.66 0.12
N GLY A 43 -5.92 -7.35 0.26
CA GLY A 43 -5.64 -6.40 -0.80
C GLY A 43 -4.55 -5.44 -0.37
N MET A 44 -3.89 -4.83 -1.32
CA MET A 44 -2.81 -3.88 -1.10
C MET A 44 -3.16 -2.56 -1.79
N ILE A 45 -2.89 -1.45 -1.13
CA ILE A 45 -2.96 -0.13 -1.73
C ILE A 45 -1.65 0.19 -2.47
N SER A 46 -1.73 0.99 -3.53
CA SER A 46 -0.55 1.50 -4.21
C SER A 46 0.24 2.44 -3.30
N LYS A 47 1.55 2.62 -3.56
CA LYS A 47 2.40 3.57 -2.82
C LYS A 47 1.83 4.99 -2.77
N ARG A 48 1.14 5.43 -3.82
CA ARG A 48 0.50 6.75 -3.88
C ARG A 48 -0.55 6.99 -2.79
N GLY A 49 -1.12 5.94 -2.22
CA GLY A 49 -2.08 6.03 -1.12
C GLY A 49 -1.44 5.83 0.27
N CYS A 50 -0.13 5.61 0.37
CA CYS A 50 0.59 5.45 1.63
C CYS A 50 0.89 6.80 2.30
N ASP A 51 1.00 6.79 3.61
CA ASP A 51 1.38 7.97 4.39
C ASP A 51 2.91 8.14 4.39
N VAL A 52 3.39 9.01 3.52
CA VAL A 52 4.83 9.28 3.37
C VAL A 52 5.43 9.95 4.62
N SER A 53 4.63 10.63 5.43
CA SER A 53 5.10 11.32 6.65
C SER A 53 5.48 10.33 7.75
N THR A 54 4.88 9.14 7.74
CA THR A 54 5.16 8.06 8.70
C THR A 54 6.11 7.00 8.14
N CYS A 55 6.70 7.23 6.97
CA CYS A 55 7.51 6.24 6.24
C CYS A 55 6.75 4.94 5.95
N GLU A 56 5.45 5.03 5.65
CA GLU A 56 4.63 3.91 5.25
C GLU A 56 4.96 3.51 3.80
N ILE A 57 5.41 2.27 3.60
CA ILE A 57 5.83 1.77 2.28
C ILE A 57 4.74 0.94 1.59
N THR A 58 3.82 0.37 2.36
CA THR A 58 2.64 -0.33 1.86
C THR A 58 1.59 -0.46 2.94
N ARG A 59 0.33 -0.64 2.53
CA ARG A 59 -0.80 -0.87 3.42
C ARG A 59 -1.64 -2.00 2.90
N PHE A 60 -1.91 -2.98 3.78
CA PHE A 60 -2.82 -4.08 3.47
C PHE A 60 -4.18 -3.87 4.12
N TYR A 61 -5.20 -4.33 3.43
CA TYR A 61 -6.56 -4.50 3.93
C TYR A 61 -6.86 -5.98 3.95
N ARG A 62 -7.03 -6.54 5.13
CA ARG A 62 -7.22 -7.95 5.37
C ARG A 62 -8.61 -8.22 5.90
N ILE A 63 -9.29 -9.22 5.33
CA ILE A 63 -10.56 -9.74 5.85
C ILE A 63 -10.27 -11.00 6.65
N ASN A 64 -10.72 -11.05 7.91
CA ASN A 64 -10.61 -12.22 8.77
C ASN A 64 -11.85 -13.12 8.69
N ASN A 65 -11.85 -14.23 9.45
CA ASN A 65 -12.96 -15.18 9.49
C ASN A 65 -14.28 -14.59 10.01
N ASN A 66 -14.21 -13.54 10.82
CA ASN A 66 -15.37 -12.85 11.38
C ASN A 66 -15.95 -11.77 10.44
N GLY A 67 -15.39 -11.61 9.25
CA GLY A 67 -15.82 -10.61 8.27
C GLY A 67 -15.30 -9.18 8.53
N PHE A 68 -14.44 -8.98 9.53
CA PHE A 68 -13.84 -7.68 9.79
C PHE A 68 -12.71 -7.39 8.81
N CYS A 69 -12.71 -6.15 8.31
CA CYS A 69 -11.60 -5.62 7.53
C CYS A 69 -10.58 -4.97 8.47
N GLN A 70 -9.39 -5.55 8.53
CA GLN A 70 -8.27 -5.04 9.31
C GLN A 70 -7.28 -4.32 8.40
N VAL A 71 -6.83 -3.13 8.82
CA VAL A 71 -5.80 -2.36 8.14
C VAL A 71 -4.45 -2.64 8.77
N ILE A 72 -3.47 -2.97 7.94
CA ILE A 72 -2.11 -3.30 8.37
C ILE A 72 -1.12 -2.41 7.61
N PRO A 73 -0.69 -1.27 8.18
CA PRO A 73 0.36 -0.45 7.61
C PRO A 73 1.73 -1.07 7.85
N PHE A 74 2.58 -1.05 6.83
CA PHE A 74 4.00 -1.40 6.94
C PHE A 74 4.83 -0.13 6.88
N VAL A 75 5.48 0.16 7.98
CA VAL A 75 6.26 1.38 8.20
C VAL A 75 7.72 1.03 8.36
N VAL A 76 8.60 1.76 7.69
CA VAL A 76 10.05 1.63 7.88
C VAL A 76 10.47 2.53 9.04
N PRO A 77 11.05 1.99 10.13
CA PRO A 77 11.50 2.80 11.24
C PRO A 77 12.64 3.73 10.80
N ARG A 78 12.44 5.03 10.92
CA ARG A 78 13.42 6.08 10.66
C ARG A 78 13.50 7.02 11.84
N LYS A 79 14.70 7.55 12.08
CA LYS A 79 14.94 8.55 13.15
C LYS A 79 14.65 9.98 12.70
N SER A 80 14.63 10.22 11.40
CA SER A 80 14.38 11.53 10.79
C SER A 80 12.91 11.70 10.48
N GLU A 81 12.37 12.88 10.76
CA GLU A 81 11.00 13.30 10.37
C GLU A 81 10.97 13.90 8.95
N LEU A 82 12.13 14.03 8.30
CA LEU A 82 12.20 14.52 6.93
C LEU A 82 11.74 13.45 5.94
N PHE A 83 11.23 13.89 4.80
CA PHE A 83 10.86 13.01 3.70
C PHE A 83 12.05 12.14 3.26
N GLN A 84 11.81 10.84 3.09
CA GLN A 84 12.82 9.83 2.80
C GLN A 84 12.73 9.44 1.32
N GLU A 85 13.47 10.14 0.45
CA GLU A 85 13.47 9.92 -1.00
C GLU A 85 13.85 8.48 -1.39
N ASP A 86 14.70 7.83 -0.59
CA ASP A 86 15.13 6.44 -0.83
C ASP A 86 13.97 5.43 -0.75
N LEU A 87 12.94 5.74 0.02
CA LEU A 87 11.74 4.91 0.17
C LEU A 87 10.68 5.19 -0.91
N TYR A 88 10.69 6.41 -1.46
CA TYR A 88 9.63 6.90 -2.34
C TYR A 88 10.20 7.42 -3.66
N PRO A 89 10.59 6.53 -4.59
CA PRO A 89 10.97 6.95 -5.93
C PRO A 89 9.81 7.65 -6.62
N ASP A 90 10.13 8.49 -7.59
CA ASP A 90 9.16 9.20 -8.41
C ASP A 90 8.08 8.23 -8.93
N THR A 91 6.86 8.72 -8.97
CA THR A 91 5.68 7.97 -9.41
C THR A 91 5.04 8.62 -10.62
N LEU A 92 4.10 7.90 -11.25
CA LEU A 92 3.37 8.38 -12.42
C LEU A 92 2.55 9.63 -12.07
N ALA A 93 2.66 10.68 -12.90
CA ALA A 93 1.77 11.83 -12.83
C ALA A 93 0.33 11.46 -13.21
N ASP A 94 -0.62 12.32 -12.81
CA ASP A 94 -2.02 12.16 -13.21
C ASP A 94 -2.29 12.68 -14.64
N VAL A 95 -1.26 13.24 -15.29
CA VAL A 95 -1.32 13.73 -16.65
C VAL A 95 -0.74 12.66 -17.59
N PRO A 96 -1.47 12.23 -18.62
CA PRO A 96 -0.96 11.27 -19.59
C PRO A 96 0.18 11.89 -20.42
N ALA A 97 1.20 11.09 -20.76
CA ALA A 97 2.32 11.51 -21.60
C ALA A 97 1.93 11.68 -23.08
N LEU A 98 0.85 11.05 -23.51
CA LEU A 98 0.29 11.08 -24.87
C LEU A 98 -1.22 11.29 -24.83
N THR A 99 -1.75 11.83 -25.92
CA THR A 99 -3.20 11.78 -26.14
C THR A 99 -3.64 10.35 -26.51
N ALA A 100 -4.93 10.05 -26.38
CA ALA A 100 -5.49 8.77 -26.80
C ALA A 100 -5.27 8.49 -28.30
N ASP A 101 -5.39 9.53 -29.14
CA ASP A 101 -5.22 9.41 -30.58
C ASP A 101 -3.77 9.15 -30.98
N ASP A 102 -2.79 9.78 -30.31
CA ASP A 102 -1.37 9.53 -30.52
C ASP A 102 -1.01 8.09 -30.15
N TRP A 103 -1.51 7.62 -29.00
CA TRP A 103 -1.29 6.23 -28.58
C TRP A 103 -1.91 5.24 -29.56
N TRP A 104 -3.13 5.50 -30.01
CA TRP A 104 -3.84 4.65 -30.97
C TRP A 104 -3.13 4.60 -32.34
N SER A 105 -2.45 5.68 -32.74
CA SER A 105 -1.62 5.74 -33.96
C SER A 105 -0.30 4.98 -33.88
N GLY A 106 0.00 4.38 -32.70
CA GLY A 106 1.22 3.60 -32.47
C GLY A 106 2.39 4.41 -31.89
N THR A 107 2.17 5.65 -31.46
CA THR A 107 3.20 6.46 -30.80
C THR A 107 3.40 5.95 -29.36
N ASN A 108 4.68 5.84 -28.93
CA ASN A 108 5.05 5.49 -27.56
C ASN A 108 5.79 6.67 -26.92
N ALA A 109 5.55 6.91 -25.63
CA ALA A 109 6.31 7.83 -24.80
C ALA A 109 6.47 7.29 -23.39
N ASP A 110 7.58 7.64 -22.76
CA ASP A 110 7.78 7.35 -21.34
C ASP A 110 6.77 8.13 -20.47
N PRO A 111 6.34 7.56 -19.34
CA PRO A 111 5.40 8.24 -18.45
C PRO A 111 6.03 9.50 -17.83
N ILE A 112 5.19 10.51 -17.61
CA ILE A 112 5.60 11.69 -16.84
C ILE A 112 5.68 11.26 -15.37
N LEU A 113 6.84 11.48 -14.73
CA LEU A 113 7.08 11.15 -13.33
C LEU A 113 7.04 12.41 -12.47
N VAL A 114 6.56 12.25 -11.24
CA VAL A 114 6.49 13.31 -10.23
C VAL A 114 6.95 12.78 -8.87
N PRO A 115 7.58 13.62 -8.03
CA PRO A 115 7.98 13.23 -6.69
C PRO A 115 6.79 12.86 -5.82
N MET A 116 6.93 11.82 -5.03
CA MET A 116 5.89 11.37 -4.08
C MET A 116 5.59 12.41 -2.99
N SER A 117 6.56 13.26 -2.64
CA SER A 117 6.40 14.32 -1.64
C SER A 117 5.33 15.36 -2.01
N GLU A 118 5.09 15.58 -3.31
CA GLU A 118 4.09 16.53 -3.80
C GLU A 118 2.67 15.96 -3.83
N GLN A 119 2.53 14.64 -3.75
CA GLN A 119 1.25 13.93 -3.90
C GLN A 119 0.60 13.52 -2.58
N GLY A 120 1.15 13.91 -1.44
CA GLY A 120 0.60 13.59 -0.10
C GLY A 120 -0.85 14.08 0.16
N VAL A 121 -1.55 14.56 -0.86
CA VAL A 121 -2.92 15.07 -0.78
C VAL A 121 -3.98 13.97 -0.88
N GLU A 122 -3.67 12.78 -1.41
CA GLU A 122 -4.67 11.70 -1.56
C GLU A 122 -4.99 10.93 -0.27
N VAL A 123 -4.16 11.04 0.76
CA VAL A 123 -4.40 10.41 2.08
C VAL A 123 -5.73 10.87 2.70
N LYS A 124 -6.19 12.08 2.39
CA LYS A 124 -7.49 12.59 2.87
C LYS A 124 -8.70 11.80 2.34
N LYS A 125 -8.62 11.20 1.15
CA LYS A 125 -9.73 10.42 0.57
C LYS A 125 -9.89 9.06 1.26
N VAL A 126 -8.79 8.41 1.63
CA VAL A 126 -8.82 7.11 2.33
C VAL A 126 -9.39 7.27 3.73
N ASN A 127 -9.05 8.34 4.45
CA ASN A 127 -9.60 8.65 5.76
C ASN A 127 -11.12 8.91 5.73
N TYR A 128 -11.63 9.49 4.63
CA TYR A 128 -13.08 9.71 4.46
C TYR A 128 -13.85 8.39 4.33
N TYR A 129 -13.33 7.41 3.60
CA TYR A 129 -13.95 6.09 3.52
C TYR A 129 -13.89 5.34 4.86
N TYR A 130 -12.80 5.49 5.59
CA TYR A 130 -12.62 4.83 6.89
C TYR A 130 -13.62 5.35 7.95
N SER A 131 -13.83 6.66 8.01
CA SER A 131 -14.80 7.25 8.94
C SER A 131 -16.24 6.84 8.60
N LYS A 132 -16.56 6.67 7.30
CA LYS A 132 -17.89 6.29 6.85
C LYS A 132 -18.21 4.81 7.08
N VAL A 133 -17.21 3.93 6.97
CA VAL A 133 -17.36 2.50 7.29
C VAL A 133 -17.55 2.31 8.80
N ASN A 134 -16.75 2.97 9.63
CA ASN A 134 -16.87 2.89 11.09
C ASN A 134 -18.19 3.48 11.61
N SER A 135 -18.73 4.55 11.00
CA SER A 135 -20.02 5.10 11.39
C SER A 135 -21.20 4.18 11.06
N HIS A 136 -21.09 3.36 10.00
CA HIS A 136 -22.13 2.37 9.65
C HIS A 136 -22.12 1.14 10.57
N TYR A 137 -20.97 0.77 11.13
CA TYR A 137 -20.87 -0.35 12.07
C TYR A 137 -21.29 0.04 13.49
N SER A 138 -21.00 1.27 13.92
CA SER A 138 -21.42 1.79 15.24
C SER A 138 -22.95 1.82 15.40
N THR A 139 -23.70 2.12 14.33
CA THR A 139 -25.18 2.14 14.37
C THR A 139 -25.85 0.76 14.35
N ARG A 140 -25.10 -0.32 14.10
CA ARG A 140 -25.64 -1.69 14.11
C ARG A 140 -25.57 -2.37 15.48
N GLU A 141 -24.71 -1.93 16.37
CA GLU A 141 -24.58 -2.48 17.73
C GLU A 141 -25.65 -1.95 18.72
N GLU A 142 -26.27 -0.80 18.43
CA GLU A 142 -27.29 -0.19 19.29
C GLU A 142 -28.73 -0.73 19.08
N THR A 143 -28.96 -1.61 18.07
CA THR A 143 -30.30 -2.13 17.75
C THR A 143 -30.54 -3.59 18.19
N THR A 144 -29.66 -4.20 18.97
CA THR A 144 -29.81 -5.56 19.51
C THR A 144 -29.66 -5.58 21.03
N SER A 145 -30.43 -4.73 21.71
CA SER A 145 -30.72 -4.85 23.15
C SER A 145 -32.21 -4.94 23.37
#